data_799416bdf9bc3ec2f80efeb144b761a9
#
_entry.id   799416bdf9bc3ec2f80efeb144b761a9
#
_cell.length_a   1.000
_cell.length_b   1.000
_cell.length_c   1.000
_cell.angle_alpha   90.00
_cell.angle_beta   90.00
_cell.angle_gamma   90.00
#
_symmetry.space_group_name_H-M   'P 1'
#
loop_
_entity.id
_entity.type
_entity.pdbx_description
1 polymer ?
#
loop_
_entity_poly.entity_id
_entity_poly.type
_entity_poly.pdbx_seq_one_letter_code
_entity_poly.pdbx_strand_id
1 'polypeptide(L)'
;MPILEHKVSVVTGASSGIGSAIAQALAREGCHVFLTGRESQRLQEVALSIKQQGGNATFAAFDLKDSARLRAFITDAVQTHGRLDILVNAAGVDHPGTVADSQEADWRDMFDINVLAILVGSQAAIQAMRETKSAGHIVTISSYAGRGEGFRVYGATKAAVNSICRSLTMELEDDQIRAVNIMPGGAIATNFGRTHPPEFVNQLLGALGVPAHFESGDILPPSTLDALSKSPFFASADDIARAVVYAVSQPQDVSVSEIVVGPRKSFPHVG
;
A
#
# COMPACT_ATOMS: atom_id res chain seq x y z
N MET A 1 -3.82 -25.67 0.18
CA MET A 1 -3.20 -25.32 -1.12
C MET A 1 -3.22 -23.80 -1.24
N PRO A 2 -2.22 -23.19 -1.86
CA PRO A 2 -2.22 -21.75 -2.10
C PRO A 2 -3.43 -21.36 -2.95
N ILE A 3 -4.16 -20.31 -2.53
CA ILE A 3 -5.43 -19.90 -3.20
C ILE A 3 -5.21 -18.99 -4.41
N LEU A 4 -3.99 -18.46 -4.59
CA LEU A 4 -3.60 -17.58 -5.69
C LEU A 4 -2.49 -18.21 -6.56
N GLU A 5 -2.44 -19.53 -6.62
CA GLU A 5 -1.43 -20.26 -7.39
C GLU A 5 -1.48 -19.87 -8.88
N HIS A 6 -0.30 -19.65 -9.48
CA HIS A 6 -0.14 -19.20 -10.87
C HIS A 6 -0.64 -17.77 -11.16
N LYS A 7 -1.05 -17.00 -10.17
CA LYS A 7 -1.42 -15.59 -10.34
C LYS A 7 -0.16 -14.71 -10.39
N VAL A 8 -0.26 -13.61 -11.10
CA VAL A 8 0.81 -12.59 -11.22
C VAL A 8 0.32 -11.28 -10.61
N SER A 9 1.12 -10.73 -9.71
CA SER A 9 0.80 -9.47 -9.04
C SER A 9 1.91 -8.44 -9.19
N VAL A 10 1.54 -7.16 -9.27
CA VAL A 10 2.44 -6.01 -9.17
C VAL A 10 2.11 -5.28 -7.88
N VAL A 11 3.11 -5.00 -7.05
CA VAL A 11 2.95 -4.27 -5.78
C VAL A 11 3.85 -3.04 -5.78
N THR A 12 3.26 -1.85 -5.73
CA THR A 12 4.00 -0.59 -5.57
C THR A 12 4.25 -0.30 -4.09
N GLY A 13 5.34 0.42 -3.77
CA GLY A 13 5.70 0.69 -2.38
C GLY A 13 6.12 -0.56 -1.60
N ALA A 14 6.60 -1.60 -2.29
CA ALA A 14 6.89 -2.90 -1.73
C ALA A 14 8.19 -2.97 -0.90
N SER A 15 8.97 -1.89 -0.82
CA SER A 15 10.24 -1.86 -0.08
C SER A 15 10.07 -1.87 1.45
N SER A 16 8.87 -1.60 1.98
CA SER A 16 8.63 -1.55 3.43
C SER A 16 7.14 -1.59 3.79
N GLY A 17 6.86 -1.72 5.08
CA GLY A 17 5.54 -1.51 5.68
C GLY A 17 4.43 -2.34 5.04
N ILE A 18 3.31 -1.70 4.74
CA ILE A 18 2.11 -2.35 4.20
C ILE A 18 2.40 -3.03 2.86
N GLY A 19 3.12 -2.35 1.94
CA GLY A 19 3.43 -2.92 0.62
C GLY A 19 4.28 -4.18 0.70
N SER A 20 5.29 -4.21 1.57
CA SER A 20 6.12 -5.40 1.82
C SER A 20 5.31 -6.55 2.42
N ALA A 21 4.45 -6.27 3.41
CA ALA A 21 3.60 -7.28 4.04
C ALA A 21 2.61 -7.89 3.03
N ILE A 22 2.00 -7.05 2.18
CA ILE A 22 1.09 -7.52 1.12
C ILE A 22 1.85 -8.40 0.12
N ALA A 23 3.03 -7.97 -0.33
CA ALA A 23 3.84 -8.73 -1.27
C ALA A 23 4.18 -10.13 -0.73
N GLN A 24 4.61 -10.21 0.52
CA GLN A 24 4.91 -11.48 1.18
C GLN A 24 3.65 -12.34 1.36
N ALA A 25 2.51 -11.73 1.69
CA ALA A 25 1.25 -12.46 1.85
C ALA A 25 0.76 -13.04 0.51
N LEU A 26 0.78 -12.25 -0.59
CA LEU A 26 0.44 -12.74 -1.92
C LEU A 26 1.38 -13.86 -2.39
N ALA A 27 2.69 -13.74 -2.11
CA ALA A 27 3.65 -14.78 -2.45
C ALA A 27 3.41 -16.09 -1.68
N ARG A 28 3.04 -16.02 -0.39
CA ARG A 28 2.65 -17.21 0.41
C ARG A 28 1.42 -17.91 -0.15
N GLU A 29 0.53 -17.16 -0.80
CA GLU A 29 -0.65 -17.71 -1.49
C GLU A 29 -0.37 -18.17 -2.93
N GLY A 30 0.90 -18.23 -3.35
CA GLY A 30 1.34 -18.79 -4.62
C GLY A 30 1.45 -17.78 -5.78
N CYS A 31 1.23 -16.48 -5.53
CA CYS A 31 1.48 -15.45 -6.55
C CYS A 31 2.96 -15.32 -6.90
N HIS A 32 3.26 -15.08 -8.18
CA HIS A 32 4.51 -14.44 -8.57
C HIS A 32 4.37 -12.92 -8.37
N VAL A 33 5.23 -12.33 -7.54
CA VAL A 33 5.08 -10.92 -7.14
C VAL A 33 6.15 -10.03 -7.76
N PHE A 34 5.73 -9.02 -8.51
CA PHE A 34 6.58 -7.96 -9.03
C PHE A 34 6.59 -6.79 -8.04
N LEU A 35 7.77 -6.48 -7.50
CA LEU A 35 7.96 -5.51 -6.42
C LEU A 35 8.54 -4.22 -6.98
N THR A 36 7.97 -3.06 -6.64
CA THR A 36 8.61 -1.79 -6.97
C THR A 36 8.56 -0.77 -5.82
N GLY A 37 9.54 0.12 -5.82
CA GLY A 37 9.77 1.18 -4.85
C GLY A 37 11.09 1.88 -5.16
N ARG A 38 11.50 2.84 -4.34
CA ARG A 38 12.73 3.62 -4.59
C ARG A 38 14.01 2.94 -4.06
N GLU A 39 13.89 2.16 -3.00
CA GLU A 39 15.02 1.61 -2.24
C GLU A 39 15.39 0.21 -2.72
N SER A 40 16.35 0.11 -3.66
CA SER A 40 16.75 -1.14 -4.31
C SER A 40 17.17 -2.23 -3.33
N GLN A 41 17.99 -1.88 -2.32
CA GLN A 41 18.46 -2.85 -1.33
C GLN A 41 17.30 -3.48 -0.55
N ARG A 42 16.32 -2.67 -0.12
CA ARG A 42 15.14 -3.17 0.60
C ARG A 42 14.24 -4.03 -0.26
N LEU A 43 14.04 -3.66 -1.53
CA LEU A 43 13.30 -4.50 -2.47
C LEU A 43 13.99 -5.86 -2.64
N GLN A 44 15.32 -5.88 -2.71
CA GLN A 44 16.09 -7.10 -2.76
C GLN A 44 15.93 -7.96 -1.50
N GLU A 45 15.94 -7.34 -0.31
CA GLU A 45 15.70 -8.01 0.97
C GLU A 45 14.31 -8.65 1.02
N VAL A 46 13.27 -7.93 0.58
CA VAL A 46 11.90 -8.47 0.49
C VAL A 46 11.83 -9.63 -0.51
N ALA A 47 12.42 -9.49 -1.68
CA ALA A 47 12.46 -10.55 -2.69
C ALA A 47 13.19 -11.80 -2.19
N LEU A 48 14.31 -11.64 -1.49
CA LEU A 48 15.04 -12.74 -0.86
C LEU A 48 14.22 -13.43 0.24
N SER A 49 13.53 -12.65 1.09
CA SER A 49 12.64 -13.20 2.11
C SER A 49 11.51 -14.03 1.49
N ILE A 50 10.88 -13.54 0.43
CA ILE A 50 9.86 -14.29 -0.32
C ILE A 50 10.45 -15.61 -0.87
N LYS A 51 11.62 -15.56 -1.46
CA LYS A 51 12.30 -16.73 -2.02
C LYS A 51 12.65 -17.78 -0.97
N GLN A 52 13.14 -17.34 0.20
CA GLN A 52 13.45 -18.21 1.33
C GLN A 52 12.22 -18.93 1.88
N GLN A 53 11.04 -18.34 1.72
CA GLN A 53 9.75 -18.94 2.09
C GLN A 53 9.12 -19.78 0.97
N GLY A 54 9.85 -20.03 -0.13
CA GLY A 54 9.39 -20.83 -1.27
C GLY A 54 8.52 -20.08 -2.28
N GLY A 55 8.36 -18.77 -2.16
CA GLY A 55 7.62 -17.94 -3.10
C GLY A 55 8.49 -17.41 -4.25
N ASN A 56 7.88 -16.72 -5.20
CA ASN A 56 8.53 -16.14 -6.36
C ASN A 56 8.36 -14.61 -6.37
N ALA A 57 9.46 -13.89 -6.54
CA ALA A 57 9.46 -12.44 -6.64
C ALA A 57 10.49 -11.91 -7.64
N THR A 58 10.10 -10.87 -8.37
CA THR A 58 10.95 -10.05 -9.24
C THR A 58 10.87 -8.61 -8.74
N PHE A 59 11.93 -7.82 -8.85
CA PHE A 59 11.86 -6.43 -8.42
C PHE A 59 12.58 -5.47 -9.37
N ALA A 60 12.13 -4.21 -9.37
CA ALA A 60 12.83 -3.09 -9.98
C ALA A 60 12.67 -1.83 -9.11
N ALA A 61 13.77 -1.11 -8.91
CA ALA A 61 13.78 0.14 -8.16
C ALA A 61 13.66 1.33 -9.10
N PHE A 62 12.65 2.17 -8.87
CA PHE A 62 12.44 3.44 -9.57
C PHE A 62 11.47 4.34 -8.79
N ASP A 63 11.45 5.62 -9.15
CA ASP A 63 10.47 6.57 -8.61
C ASP A 63 9.14 6.43 -9.37
N LEU A 64 8.03 6.32 -8.65
CA LEU A 64 6.69 6.20 -9.25
C LEU A 64 6.23 7.47 -9.98
N LYS A 65 6.91 8.60 -9.79
CA LYS A 65 6.72 9.80 -10.61
C LYS A 65 7.14 9.59 -12.07
N ASP A 66 8.01 8.62 -12.34
CA ASP A 66 8.30 8.15 -13.69
C ASP A 66 7.18 7.24 -14.19
N SER A 67 6.14 7.88 -14.72
CA SER A 67 4.96 7.20 -15.28
C SER A 67 5.32 6.22 -16.41
N ALA A 68 6.33 6.54 -17.22
CA ALA A 68 6.76 5.68 -18.30
C ALA A 68 7.38 4.38 -17.76
N ARG A 69 8.21 4.50 -16.72
CA ARG A 69 8.82 3.36 -16.07
C ARG A 69 7.81 2.48 -15.35
N LEU A 70 6.79 3.07 -14.69
CA LEU A 70 5.70 2.32 -14.07
C LEU A 70 4.91 1.51 -15.10
N ARG A 71 4.56 2.12 -16.25
CA ARG A 71 3.88 1.41 -17.35
C ARG A 71 4.74 0.28 -17.90
N ALA A 72 6.03 0.53 -18.16
CA ALA A 72 6.96 -0.49 -18.63
C ALA A 72 7.07 -1.66 -17.66
N PHE A 73 7.15 -1.40 -16.35
CA PHE A 73 7.24 -2.44 -15.33
C PHE A 73 6.00 -3.34 -15.27
N ILE A 74 4.81 -2.77 -15.47
CA ILE A 74 3.56 -3.54 -15.58
C ILE A 74 3.57 -4.39 -16.86
N THR A 75 4.03 -3.82 -17.97
CA THR A 75 4.19 -4.54 -19.24
C THR A 75 5.20 -5.68 -19.11
N ASP A 76 6.33 -5.48 -18.43
CA ASP A 76 7.35 -6.52 -18.19
C ASP A 76 6.75 -7.73 -17.44
N ALA A 77 5.86 -7.50 -16.47
CA ALA A 77 5.18 -8.57 -15.74
C ALA A 77 4.29 -9.40 -16.69
N VAL A 78 3.55 -8.75 -17.58
CA VAL A 78 2.72 -9.41 -18.59
C VAL A 78 3.58 -10.15 -19.62
N GLN A 79 4.63 -9.54 -20.14
CA GLN A 79 5.52 -10.18 -21.12
C GLN A 79 6.19 -11.44 -20.56
N THR A 80 6.53 -11.42 -19.27
CA THR A 80 7.21 -12.54 -18.61
C THR A 80 6.27 -13.72 -18.33
N HIS A 81 4.99 -13.45 -18.00
CA HIS A 81 4.06 -14.46 -17.50
C HIS A 81 2.80 -14.63 -18.35
N GLY A 82 2.61 -13.82 -19.39
CA GLY A 82 1.43 -13.87 -20.26
C GLY A 82 0.16 -13.33 -19.60
N ARG A 83 0.22 -12.80 -18.38
CA ARG A 83 -0.93 -12.32 -17.61
C ARG A 83 -0.57 -11.30 -16.54
N LEU A 84 -1.55 -10.54 -16.10
CA LEU A 84 -1.55 -9.79 -14.86
C LEU A 84 -2.89 -10.02 -14.16
N ASP A 85 -2.84 -10.39 -12.87
CA ASP A 85 -4.06 -10.71 -12.11
C ASP A 85 -4.33 -9.68 -11.00
N ILE A 86 -3.29 -9.11 -10.42
CA ILE A 86 -3.45 -8.20 -9.28
C ILE A 86 -2.48 -7.02 -9.42
N LEU A 87 -3.03 -5.81 -9.42
CA LEU A 87 -2.24 -4.61 -9.12
C LEU A 87 -2.53 -4.17 -7.68
N VAL A 88 -1.49 -3.95 -6.89
CA VAL A 88 -1.61 -3.33 -5.57
C VAL A 88 -0.92 -1.97 -5.56
N ASN A 89 -1.70 -0.91 -5.54
CA ASN A 89 -1.25 0.46 -5.35
C ASN A 89 -1.06 0.70 -3.84
N ALA A 90 0.13 0.35 -3.28
CA ALA A 90 0.41 0.49 -1.86
C ALA A 90 1.41 1.61 -1.55
N ALA A 91 2.02 2.23 -2.54
CA ALA A 91 2.88 3.38 -2.33
C ALA A 91 2.08 4.58 -1.82
N GLY A 92 2.68 5.33 -0.91
CA GLY A 92 2.12 6.56 -0.38
C GLY A 92 3.14 7.34 0.41
N VAL A 93 2.97 8.64 0.45
CA VAL A 93 3.79 9.58 1.22
C VAL A 93 2.89 10.53 2.00
N ASP A 94 3.38 10.99 3.14
CA ASP A 94 2.78 12.06 3.93
C ASP A 94 3.86 13.08 4.27
N HIS A 95 3.55 14.35 4.07
CA HIS A 95 4.36 15.49 4.50
C HIS A 95 3.54 16.28 5.52
N PRO A 96 3.89 16.16 6.81
CA PRO A 96 3.14 16.83 7.87
C PRO A 96 3.29 18.35 7.76
N GLY A 97 2.23 19.06 8.10
CA GLY A 97 2.22 20.52 8.08
C GLY A 97 0.81 21.08 7.87
N THR A 98 0.58 22.34 8.25
CA THR A 98 -0.64 23.05 7.92
C THR A 98 -0.58 23.57 6.49
N VAL A 99 -1.72 23.96 5.92
CA VAL A 99 -1.71 24.62 4.59
C VAL A 99 -0.92 25.92 4.60
N ALA A 100 -0.91 26.63 5.75
CA ALA A 100 -0.18 27.88 5.88
C ALA A 100 1.35 27.72 5.92
N ASP A 101 1.85 26.59 6.44
CA ASP A 101 3.28 26.42 6.74
C ASP A 101 3.98 25.40 5.84
N SER A 102 3.23 24.62 5.04
CA SER A 102 3.80 23.60 4.16
C SER A 102 4.33 24.18 2.86
N GLN A 103 5.28 23.49 2.26
CA GLN A 103 5.84 23.86 0.96
C GLN A 103 5.00 23.28 -0.20
N GLU A 104 4.87 24.01 -1.29
CA GLU A 104 4.18 23.54 -2.50
C GLU A 104 4.79 22.23 -3.04
N ALA A 105 6.10 22.06 -2.91
CA ALA A 105 6.81 20.85 -3.32
C ALA A 105 6.29 19.59 -2.57
N ASP A 106 5.97 19.71 -1.28
CA ASP A 106 5.43 18.62 -0.47
C ASP A 106 4.01 18.23 -0.95
N TRP A 107 3.21 19.23 -1.31
CA TRP A 107 1.88 18.97 -1.86
C TRP A 107 1.97 18.27 -3.21
N ARG A 108 2.84 18.74 -4.11
CA ARG A 108 3.08 18.10 -5.40
C ARG A 108 3.53 16.66 -5.23
N ASP A 109 4.50 16.41 -4.34
CA ASP A 109 4.97 15.05 -4.05
C ASP A 109 3.83 14.14 -3.58
N MET A 110 2.98 14.61 -2.65
CA MET A 110 1.83 13.86 -2.19
C MET A 110 0.81 13.57 -3.32
N PHE A 111 0.51 14.54 -4.17
CA PHE A 111 -0.42 14.32 -5.30
C PHE A 111 0.17 13.42 -6.36
N ASP A 112 1.46 13.58 -6.70
CA ASP A 112 2.14 12.74 -7.68
C ASP A 112 2.15 11.26 -7.25
N ILE A 113 2.51 11.00 -6.01
CA ILE A 113 2.63 9.61 -5.51
C ILE A 113 1.28 9.05 -5.08
N ASN A 114 0.50 9.79 -4.27
CA ASN A 114 -0.73 9.25 -3.69
C ASN A 114 -1.90 9.21 -4.66
N VAL A 115 -1.88 10.01 -5.75
CA VAL A 115 -3.01 10.13 -6.69
C VAL A 115 -2.59 9.78 -8.11
N LEU A 116 -1.64 10.51 -8.69
CA LEU A 116 -1.30 10.36 -10.11
C LEU A 116 -0.67 8.98 -10.41
N ALA A 117 0.26 8.51 -9.56
CA ALA A 117 0.86 7.18 -9.75
C ALA A 117 -0.20 6.06 -9.65
N ILE A 118 -1.21 6.20 -8.78
CA ILE A 118 -2.32 5.26 -8.68
C ILE A 118 -3.15 5.23 -9.98
N LEU A 119 -3.47 6.40 -10.56
CA LEU A 119 -4.18 6.48 -11.83
C LEU A 119 -3.39 5.84 -12.97
N VAL A 120 -2.10 6.17 -13.07
CA VAL A 120 -1.21 5.62 -14.12
C VAL A 120 -1.08 4.10 -13.99
N GLY A 121 -0.82 3.60 -12.79
CA GLY A 121 -0.72 2.17 -12.52
C GLY A 121 -2.02 1.43 -12.81
N SER A 122 -3.14 1.98 -12.33
CA SER A 122 -4.47 1.39 -12.55
C SER A 122 -4.83 1.33 -14.04
N GLN A 123 -4.60 2.43 -14.78
CA GLN A 123 -4.84 2.46 -16.23
C GLN A 123 -4.01 1.40 -16.97
N ALA A 124 -2.71 1.32 -16.68
CA ALA A 124 -1.83 0.33 -17.33
C ALA A 124 -2.24 -1.09 -17.00
N ALA A 125 -2.60 -1.38 -15.74
CA ALA A 125 -3.02 -2.71 -15.31
C ALA A 125 -4.38 -3.10 -15.92
N ILE A 126 -5.35 -2.20 -15.98
CA ILE A 126 -6.65 -2.45 -16.62
C ILE A 126 -6.46 -2.80 -18.10
N GLN A 127 -5.65 -2.04 -18.83
CA GLN A 127 -5.33 -2.31 -20.24
C GLN A 127 -4.70 -3.70 -20.37
N ALA A 128 -3.69 -4.01 -19.57
CA ALA A 128 -3.02 -5.31 -19.59
C ALA A 128 -3.96 -6.49 -19.25
N MET A 129 -4.82 -6.32 -18.25
CA MET A 129 -5.82 -7.34 -17.86
C MET A 129 -6.86 -7.58 -18.97
N ARG A 130 -7.32 -6.52 -19.66
CA ARG A 130 -8.25 -6.63 -20.81
C ARG A 130 -7.59 -7.34 -21.98
N GLU A 131 -6.35 -6.99 -22.33
CA GLU A 131 -5.60 -7.63 -23.42
C GLU A 131 -5.34 -9.12 -23.16
N THR A 132 -5.00 -9.49 -21.93
CA THR A 132 -4.74 -10.88 -21.52
C THR A 132 -6.00 -11.65 -21.13
N LYS A 133 -7.16 -10.98 -21.11
CA LYS A 133 -8.44 -11.53 -20.63
C LYS A 133 -8.34 -12.11 -19.21
N SER A 134 -7.52 -11.50 -18.38
CA SER A 134 -7.34 -11.87 -16.98
C SER A 134 -8.49 -11.36 -16.14
N ALA A 135 -9.12 -12.25 -15.36
CA ALA A 135 -10.02 -11.84 -14.28
C ALA A 135 -9.20 -11.28 -13.13
N GLY A 136 -9.18 -9.96 -13.00
CA GLY A 136 -8.17 -9.26 -12.21
C GLY A 136 -8.71 -8.40 -11.06
N HIS A 137 -7.77 -7.84 -10.29
CA HIS A 137 -8.06 -6.91 -9.21
C HIS A 137 -7.15 -5.70 -9.26
N ILE A 138 -7.74 -4.51 -9.14
CA ILE A 138 -7.04 -3.26 -8.86
C ILE A 138 -7.25 -2.95 -7.38
N VAL A 139 -6.27 -3.29 -6.55
CA VAL A 139 -6.30 -3.04 -5.10
C VAL A 139 -5.57 -1.72 -4.82
N THR A 140 -6.22 -0.84 -4.09
CA THR A 140 -5.64 0.45 -3.71
C THR A 140 -5.62 0.60 -2.20
N ILE A 141 -4.43 0.88 -1.65
CA ILE A 141 -4.27 1.19 -0.23
C ILE A 141 -4.47 2.69 -0.04
N SER A 142 -5.69 3.04 0.29
CA SER A 142 -6.07 4.42 0.58
C SER A 142 -5.82 4.77 2.06
N SER A 143 -6.77 5.41 2.70
CA SER A 143 -6.79 5.67 4.14
C SER A 143 -8.19 6.08 4.59
N TYR A 144 -8.52 5.76 5.84
CA TYR A 144 -9.70 6.33 6.50
C TYR A 144 -9.59 7.85 6.67
N ALA A 145 -8.36 8.40 6.66
CA ALA A 145 -8.10 9.83 6.64
C ALA A 145 -8.80 10.58 5.50
N GLY A 146 -9.05 9.91 4.37
CA GLY A 146 -9.82 10.46 3.26
C GLY A 146 -11.33 10.57 3.50
N ARG A 147 -11.84 10.12 4.66
CA ARG A 147 -13.24 10.26 5.09
C ARG A 147 -13.43 11.21 6.26
N GLY A 148 -12.34 11.60 6.92
CA GLY A 148 -12.34 12.42 8.12
C GLY A 148 -11.88 13.85 7.87
N GLU A 149 -12.10 14.69 8.87
CA GLU A 149 -11.57 16.06 8.95
C GLU A 149 -10.22 16.07 9.68
N GLY A 150 -9.43 17.13 9.50
CA GLY A 150 -8.18 17.34 10.22
C GLY A 150 -6.93 16.67 9.66
N PHE A 151 -7.04 15.87 8.61
CA PHE A 151 -5.90 15.18 7.98
C PHE A 151 -5.19 16.02 6.89
N ARG A 152 -5.46 17.31 6.85
CA ARG A 152 -4.79 18.31 6.02
C ARG A 152 -4.70 17.90 4.54
N VAL A 153 -3.59 18.22 3.86
CA VAL A 153 -3.38 17.89 2.43
C VAL A 153 -3.28 16.39 2.18
N TYR A 154 -2.68 15.63 3.10
CA TYR A 154 -2.69 14.16 3.02
C TYR A 154 -4.12 13.61 2.96
N GLY A 155 -5.00 14.05 3.85
CA GLY A 155 -6.42 13.67 3.84
C GLY A 155 -7.10 13.99 2.52
N ALA A 156 -6.81 15.15 1.93
CA ALA A 156 -7.34 15.53 0.62
C ALA A 156 -6.88 14.57 -0.50
N THR A 157 -5.59 14.15 -0.52
CA THR A 157 -5.13 13.15 -1.48
C THR A 157 -5.84 11.81 -1.28
N LYS A 158 -6.07 11.38 -0.04
CA LYS A 158 -6.76 10.12 0.26
C LYS A 158 -8.27 10.20 -0.01
N ALA A 159 -8.89 11.38 0.13
CA ALA A 159 -10.27 11.61 -0.31
C ALA A 159 -10.41 11.48 -1.84
N ALA A 160 -9.46 12.05 -2.60
CA ALA A 160 -9.39 11.88 -4.04
C ALA A 160 -9.26 10.39 -4.42
N VAL A 161 -8.38 9.64 -3.76
CA VAL A 161 -8.19 8.19 -3.98
C VAL A 161 -9.47 7.42 -3.67
N ASN A 162 -10.14 7.70 -2.54
CA ASN A 162 -11.42 7.06 -2.22
C ASN A 162 -12.48 7.30 -3.30
N SER A 163 -12.52 8.50 -3.88
CA SER A 163 -13.41 8.83 -4.99
C SER A 163 -13.03 8.07 -6.28
N ILE A 164 -11.74 8.02 -6.61
CA ILE A 164 -11.22 7.28 -7.77
C ILE A 164 -11.57 5.78 -7.66
N CYS A 165 -11.40 5.17 -6.50
CA CYS A 165 -11.74 3.76 -6.29
C CYS A 165 -13.23 3.48 -6.54
N ARG A 166 -14.11 4.36 -6.05
CA ARG A 166 -15.56 4.22 -6.31
C ARG A 166 -15.89 4.37 -7.79
N SER A 167 -15.25 5.32 -8.50
CA SER A 167 -15.41 5.49 -9.94
C SER A 167 -14.93 4.26 -10.70
N LEU A 168 -13.78 3.70 -10.33
CA LEU A 168 -13.27 2.47 -10.96
C LEU A 168 -14.21 1.27 -10.73
N THR A 169 -14.85 1.16 -9.57
CA THR A 169 -15.84 0.09 -9.33
C THR A 169 -17.00 0.18 -10.31
N MET A 170 -17.48 1.38 -10.62
CA MET A 170 -18.54 1.60 -11.60
C MET A 170 -18.06 1.41 -13.04
N GLU A 171 -16.89 1.93 -13.37
CA GLU A 171 -16.28 1.86 -14.70
C GLU A 171 -15.98 0.41 -15.15
N LEU A 172 -15.69 -0.47 -14.18
CA LEU A 172 -15.30 -1.86 -14.42
C LEU A 172 -16.46 -2.87 -14.21
N GLU A 173 -17.70 -2.39 -14.09
CA GLU A 173 -18.86 -3.24 -13.80
C GLU A 173 -19.07 -4.34 -14.86
N ASP A 174 -18.82 -4.01 -16.13
CA ASP A 174 -18.93 -4.96 -17.24
C ASP A 174 -17.62 -5.75 -17.50
N ASP A 175 -16.55 -5.47 -16.77
CA ASP A 175 -15.27 -6.18 -16.87
C ASP A 175 -15.21 -7.40 -15.93
N GLN A 176 -14.29 -8.31 -16.20
CA GLN A 176 -13.89 -9.32 -15.22
C GLN A 176 -12.89 -8.77 -14.19
N ILE A 177 -12.69 -7.45 -14.14
CA ILE A 177 -11.76 -6.75 -13.27
C ILE A 177 -12.55 -6.11 -12.14
N ARG A 178 -12.05 -6.23 -10.91
CA ARG A 178 -12.67 -5.66 -9.71
C ARG A 178 -11.78 -4.62 -9.07
N ALA A 179 -12.33 -3.48 -8.70
CA ALA A 179 -11.63 -2.47 -7.92
C ALA A 179 -11.88 -2.67 -6.42
N VAL A 180 -10.81 -2.62 -5.63
CA VAL A 180 -10.84 -2.82 -4.16
C VAL A 180 -10.15 -1.66 -3.48
N ASN A 181 -10.85 -0.98 -2.58
CA ASN A 181 -10.30 0.08 -1.74
C ASN A 181 -10.06 -0.44 -0.32
N ILE A 182 -8.82 -0.63 0.07
CA ILE A 182 -8.45 -0.94 1.45
C ILE A 182 -8.11 0.37 2.16
N MET A 183 -8.81 0.66 3.23
CA MET A 183 -8.64 1.89 4.01
C MET A 183 -8.08 1.57 5.39
N PRO A 184 -6.75 1.64 5.58
CA PRO A 184 -6.19 1.63 6.92
C PRO A 184 -6.77 2.78 7.74
N GLY A 185 -7.30 2.46 8.93
CA GLY A 185 -7.86 3.42 9.87
C GLY A 185 -7.06 3.44 11.17
N GLY A 186 -6.83 4.63 11.73
CA GLY A 186 -6.00 4.79 12.91
C GLY A 186 -4.51 4.58 12.62
N ALA A 187 -3.73 4.20 13.63
CA ALA A 187 -2.30 4.01 13.49
C ALA A 187 -1.97 2.58 13.02
N ILE A 188 -1.06 2.50 12.06
CA ILE A 188 -0.49 1.24 11.59
C ILE A 188 0.99 1.21 11.99
N ALA A 189 1.43 0.11 12.58
CA ALA A 189 2.82 -0.07 13.03
C ALA A 189 3.76 -0.23 11.82
N THR A 190 4.12 0.90 11.21
CA THR A 190 5.03 0.99 10.06
C THR A 190 5.90 2.25 10.16
N ASN A 191 6.89 2.36 9.30
CA ASN A 191 7.73 3.56 9.18
C ASN A 191 7.09 4.69 8.33
N PHE A 192 5.78 4.67 8.11
CA PHE A 192 5.08 5.72 7.36
C PHE A 192 5.20 7.09 8.04
N GLY A 193 5.21 7.11 9.38
CA GLY A 193 5.34 8.34 10.18
C GLY A 193 6.75 8.92 10.28
N ARG A 194 7.74 8.42 9.52
CA ARG A 194 9.14 8.87 9.57
C ARG A 194 9.36 10.35 9.20
N THR A 195 8.39 10.97 8.55
CA THR A 195 8.37 12.39 8.18
C THR A 195 7.77 13.28 9.26
N HIS A 196 7.17 12.69 10.30
CA HIS A 196 6.60 13.46 11.41
C HIS A 196 7.67 14.05 12.34
N PRO A 197 7.37 15.16 13.03
CA PRO A 197 8.28 15.75 14.00
C PRO A 197 8.73 14.74 15.07
N PRO A 198 10.04 14.65 15.38
CA PRO A 198 10.55 13.71 16.37
C PRO A 198 9.87 13.80 17.73
N GLU A 199 9.53 15.00 18.16
CA GLU A 199 8.85 15.25 19.43
C GLU A 199 7.51 14.51 19.50
N PHE A 200 6.72 14.55 18.41
CA PHE A 200 5.43 13.87 18.33
C PHE A 200 5.62 12.35 18.38
N VAL A 201 6.57 11.81 17.59
CA VAL A 201 6.83 10.37 17.57
C VAL A 201 7.33 9.87 18.91
N ASN A 202 8.28 10.59 19.54
CA ASN A 202 8.83 10.22 20.84
C ASN A 202 7.80 10.32 21.97
N GLN A 203 6.94 11.33 21.94
CA GLN A 203 5.83 11.43 22.90
C GLN A 203 4.88 10.22 22.77
N LEU A 204 4.56 9.82 21.53
CA LEU A 204 3.73 8.65 21.26
C LEU A 204 4.38 7.36 21.76
N LEU A 205 5.66 7.13 21.47
CA LEU A 205 6.42 5.96 21.94
C LEU A 205 6.46 5.92 23.48
N GLY A 206 6.72 7.07 24.12
CA GLY A 206 6.73 7.20 25.58
C GLY A 206 5.36 6.91 26.20
N ALA A 207 4.27 7.43 25.64
CA ALA A 207 2.91 7.18 26.10
C ALA A 207 2.51 5.70 26.01
N LEU A 208 3.12 4.95 25.09
CA LEU A 208 2.90 3.52 24.89
C LEU A 208 3.89 2.63 25.67
N GLY A 209 4.83 3.25 26.41
CA GLY A 209 5.86 2.52 27.15
C GLY A 209 6.86 1.78 26.25
N VAL A 210 7.01 2.22 24.99
CA VAL A 210 7.96 1.63 24.04
C VAL A 210 9.32 2.32 24.20
N PRO A 211 10.38 1.61 24.64
CA PRO A 211 11.71 2.20 24.88
C PRO A 211 12.46 2.38 23.57
N ALA A 212 12.12 3.43 22.83
CA ALA A 212 12.81 3.80 21.60
C ALA A 212 12.92 5.32 21.51
N HIS A 213 13.97 5.80 20.86
CA HIS A 213 14.18 7.20 20.51
C HIS A 213 14.15 7.33 19.00
N PHE A 214 13.48 8.36 18.50
CA PHE A 214 13.29 8.64 17.08
C PHE A 214 13.87 10.01 16.73
N GLU A 215 14.68 10.06 15.69
CA GLU A 215 15.13 11.30 15.04
C GLU A 215 14.48 11.43 13.66
N SER A 216 14.45 12.63 13.10
CA SER A 216 13.78 12.89 11.83
C SER A 216 14.35 12.02 10.69
N GLY A 217 13.48 11.31 10.02
CA GLY A 217 13.86 10.39 8.93
C GLY A 217 14.29 9.00 9.37
N ASP A 218 14.38 8.73 10.67
CA ASP A 218 14.74 7.43 11.20
C ASP A 218 13.77 6.34 10.77
N ILE A 219 14.31 5.13 10.77
CA ILE A 219 13.55 3.91 10.60
C ILE A 219 13.49 3.21 11.94
N LEU A 220 12.28 3.10 12.47
CA LEU A 220 12.06 2.37 13.70
C LEU A 220 12.53 0.91 13.54
N PRO A 221 13.29 0.38 14.51
CA PRO A 221 13.71 -1.01 14.50
C PRO A 221 12.53 -1.99 14.39
N PRO A 222 12.72 -3.16 13.79
CA PRO A 222 11.67 -4.19 13.71
C PRO A 222 11.08 -4.57 15.06
N SER A 223 11.91 -4.60 16.13
CA SER A 223 11.46 -4.86 17.49
C SER A 223 10.50 -3.79 18.03
N THR A 224 10.73 -2.53 17.67
CA THR A 224 9.83 -1.41 18.02
C THR A 224 8.51 -1.53 17.27
N LEU A 225 8.54 -1.81 15.97
CA LEU A 225 7.33 -2.03 15.17
C LEU A 225 6.52 -3.23 15.67
N ASP A 226 7.19 -4.32 16.08
CA ASP A 226 6.55 -5.49 16.69
C ASP A 226 5.89 -5.13 18.03
N ALA A 227 6.56 -4.36 18.87
CA ALA A 227 5.98 -3.89 20.14
C ALA A 227 4.75 -2.99 19.89
N LEU A 228 4.81 -2.08 18.94
CA LEU A 228 3.67 -1.24 18.54
C LEU A 228 2.50 -2.09 18.03
N SER A 229 2.75 -3.09 17.20
CA SER A 229 1.71 -3.95 16.63
C SER A 229 0.96 -4.78 17.68
N LYS A 230 1.55 -5.01 18.84
CA LYS A 230 0.93 -5.69 19.99
C LYS A 230 0.05 -4.76 20.83
N SER A 231 0.17 -3.45 20.63
CA SER A 231 -0.66 -2.46 21.33
C SER A 231 -2.09 -2.45 20.75
N PRO A 232 -3.13 -2.30 21.59
CA PRO A 232 -4.51 -2.22 21.10
C PRO A 232 -4.81 -0.96 20.28
N PHE A 233 -3.88 -0.02 20.22
CA PHE A 233 -3.97 1.25 19.49
C PHE A 233 -3.36 1.20 18.09
N PHE A 234 -2.68 0.10 17.73
CA PHE A 234 -2.10 -0.10 16.41
C PHE A 234 -2.66 -1.36 15.75
N ALA A 235 -2.84 -1.31 14.45
CA ALA A 235 -2.92 -2.49 13.61
C ALA A 235 -1.54 -2.78 13.01
N SER A 236 -1.30 -4.02 12.63
CA SER A 236 -0.07 -4.41 11.94
C SER A 236 -0.20 -4.26 10.42
N ALA A 237 0.93 -4.20 9.73
CA ALA A 237 0.94 -4.28 8.28
C ALA A 237 0.35 -5.62 7.76
N ASP A 238 0.51 -6.70 8.54
CA ASP A 238 -0.06 -8.02 8.24
C ASP A 238 -1.59 -8.04 8.33
N ASP A 239 -2.22 -7.21 9.19
CA ASP A 239 -3.68 -7.08 9.24
C ASP A 239 -4.21 -6.52 7.92
N ILE A 240 -3.51 -5.53 7.35
CA ILE A 240 -3.83 -4.96 6.05
C ILE A 240 -3.60 -5.98 4.93
N ALA A 241 -2.49 -6.72 5.01
CA ALA A 241 -2.17 -7.75 4.02
C ALA A 241 -3.22 -8.88 4.00
N ARG A 242 -3.72 -9.31 5.18
CA ARG A 242 -4.83 -10.29 5.26
C ARG A 242 -6.11 -9.78 4.60
N ALA A 243 -6.43 -8.49 4.77
CA ALA A 243 -7.60 -7.90 4.12
C ALA A 243 -7.47 -7.89 2.58
N VAL A 244 -6.25 -7.63 2.07
CA VAL A 244 -5.97 -7.72 0.63
C VAL A 244 -6.15 -9.15 0.13
N VAL A 245 -5.51 -10.15 0.77
CA VAL A 245 -5.65 -11.56 0.40
C VAL A 245 -7.13 -11.97 0.42
N TYR A 246 -7.87 -11.62 1.48
CA TYR A 246 -9.30 -11.87 1.56
C TYR A 246 -10.06 -11.32 0.35
N ALA A 247 -9.83 -10.05 -0.01
CA ALA A 247 -10.55 -9.40 -1.10
C ALA A 247 -10.28 -10.05 -2.46
N VAL A 248 -9.00 -10.39 -2.74
CA VAL A 248 -8.60 -10.93 -4.05
C VAL A 248 -8.84 -12.44 -4.19
N SER A 249 -9.19 -13.13 -3.11
CA SER A 249 -9.51 -14.56 -3.09
C SER A 249 -10.99 -14.88 -3.19
N GLN A 250 -11.85 -13.86 -3.27
CA GLN A 250 -13.29 -14.10 -3.40
C GLN A 250 -13.66 -14.68 -4.76
N PRO A 251 -14.75 -15.46 -4.86
CA PRO A 251 -15.28 -15.93 -6.13
C PRO A 251 -15.48 -14.82 -7.16
N GLN A 252 -15.45 -15.16 -8.45
CA GLN A 252 -15.47 -14.17 -9.55
C GLN A 252 -16.73 -13.31 -9.58
N ASP A 253 -17.84 -13.82 -9.11
CA ASP A 253 -19.15 -13.15 -9.01
C ASP A 253 -19.34 -12.33 -7.71
N VAL A 254 -18.32 -12.31 -6.84
CA VAL A 254 -18.32 -11.54 -5.58
C VAL A 254 -17.35 -10.36 -5.69
N SER A 255 -17.87 -9.15 -5.52
CA SER A 255 -17.04 -7.93 -5.44
C SER A 255 -16.93 -7.43 -4.00
N VAL A 256 -15.70 -7.29 -3.52
CA VAL A 256 -15.39 -6.60 -2.26
C VAL A 256 -14.85 -5.21 -2.64
N SER A 257 -15.69 -4.19 -2.58
CA SER A 257 -15.33 -2.85 -3.05
C SER A 257 -14.55 -2.02 -2.03
N GLU A 258 -14.87 -2.15 -0.73
CA GLU A 258 -14.23 -1.39 0.33
C GLU A 258 -14.04 -2.22 1.60
N ILE A 259 -12.86 -2.11 2.22
CA ILE A 259 -12.56 -2.67 3.55
C ILE A 259 -11.88 -1.59 4.39
N VAL A 260 -12.41 -1.34 5.59
CA VAL A 260 -11.73 -0.53 6.60
C VAL A 260 -11.06 -1.46 7.61
N VAL A 261 -9.75 -1.29 7.80
CA VAL A 261 -8.96 -2.08 8.77
C VAL A 261 -8.25 -1.13 9.71
N GLY A 262 -8.48 -1.26 10.99
CA GLY A 262 -7.83 -0.41 11.98
C GLY A 262 -7.68 -1.09 13.34
N PRO A 263 -6.99 -0.45 14.28
CA PRO A 263 -6.83 -0.96 15.63
C PRO A 263 -8.16 -1.02 16.37
N ARG A 264 -8.22 -1.88 17.39
CA ARG A 264 -9.42 -2.05 18.21
C ARG A 264 -9.77 -0.80 19.04
N LYS A 265 -8.76 -0.01 19.41
CA LYS A 265 -8.94 1.21 20.22
C LYS A 265 -8.41 2.42 19.46
N SER A 266 -9.13 3.52 19.54
CA SER A 266 -8.62 4.84 19.16
C SER A 266 -7.64 5.34 20.23
N PHE A 267 -6.65 6.15 19.81
CA PHE A 267 -5.82 6.84 20.78
C PHE A 267 -6.69 7.68 21.73
N PRO A 268 -6.38 7.71 23.02
CA PRO A 268 -6.92 8.74 23.89
C PRO A 268 -6.58 10.09 23.27
N HIS A 269 -7.56 11.00 23.22
CA HIS A 269 -7.27 12.36 22.79
C HIS A 269 -6.15 12.91 23.65
N VAL A 270 -4.96 13.06 23.08
CA VAL A 270 -3.88 13.84 23.70
C VAL A 270 -4.28 15.27 23.44
N GLY A 271 -4.81 15.93 24.49
CA GLY A 271 -5.28 17.32 24.45
C GLY A 271 -4.14 18.30 24.25
#